data_35fbee6ae1c8c7019c1d140e7ed7b3c9
#
_entry.id   35fbee6ae1c8c7019c1d140e7ed7b3c9
#
_cell.length_a   1.000
_cell.length_b   1.000
_cell.length_c   1.000
_cell.angle_alpha   90.00
_cell.angle_beta   90.00
_cell.angle_gamma   90.00
#
_symmetry.space_group_name_H-M   'P 1'
#
loop_
_entity.id
_entity.type
_entity.pdbx_description
1 polymer ?
#
loop_
_entity_poly.entity_id
_entity_poly.type
_entity_poly.pdbx_seq_one_letter_code
_entity_poly.pdbx_strand_id
1 'polypeptide(L)'
;MTEHAGETKQGLLWKQEHLAPLPIPTGQLASDLMNIIWRKNQVFLDVGSFSMGAGWLTLHMGTFLIVAIAIWVASTGDIWLSLGMLAYMGVGLMGTLWYLFIKQYRKPLIPPIRFNRQRREVCITEPDGSYWFVPWERVHAIAPSALSLNTGGASQHGSLLLWFPLKGQEHENYAPDKQGWVLMVNAGGGISSMAQWECIRSFMEVGPEAIPEPLENICGLSLKQIFWREFDKSCQERGLFLTVVWEVGIMFPIFNPMGAHWITRKKLAHIPELTAPEVIEWSKPIPREQWAKRSPELEQAIAEREAALATA
;
A
#
# COMPACT_ATOMS: atom_id res chain seq x y z
N MET A 1 28.48 7.61 5.93
CA MET A 1 27.72 8.80 5.49
C MET A 1 26.29 8.62 6.00
N THR A 2 25.84 9.50 6.85
CA THR A 2 24.42 9.55 7.29
C THR A 2 23.59 10.04 6.10
N GLU A 3 22.70 9.21 5.63
CA GLU A 3 21.77 9.55 4.55
C GLU A 3 20.69 10.48 5.11
N HIS A 4 20.43 11.59 4.42
CA HIS A 4 19.48 12.61 4.85
C HIS A 4 18.24 12.64 3.94
N ALA A 5 17.11 13.04 4.50
CA ALA A 5 15.89 13.25 3.71
C ALA A 5 16.14 14.32 2.61
N GLY A 6 15.60 14.07 1.42
CA GLY A 6 15.83 14.89 0.23
C GLY A 6 17.01 14.45 -0.64
N GLU A 7 17.89 13.59 -0.14
CA GLU A 7 18.96 13.01 -0.96
C GLU A 7 18.39 12.01 -1.97
N THR A 8 18.95 12.03 -3.17
CA THR A 8 18.62 11.10 -4.24
C THR A 8 19.86 10.36 -4.69
N LYS A 9 19.81 9.04 -4.67
CA LYS A 9 20.79 8.17 -5.32
C LYS A 9 20.20 7.62 -6.60
N GLN A 10 20.97 7.64 -7.67
CA GLN A 10 20.49 7.13 -8.96
C GLN A 10 21.58 6.40 -9.72
N GLY A 11 21.18 5.36 -10.43
CA GLY A 11 21.96 4.65 -11.41
C GLY A 11 21.27 4.69 -12.78
N LEU A 12 21.73 3.88 -13.73
CA LEU A 12 21.22 3.89 -15.10
C LEU A 12 19.71 3.52 -15.18
N LEU A 13 19.28 2.54 -14.36
CA LEU A 13 17.91 1.99 -14.40
C LEU A 13 17.23 2.01 -13.03
N TRP A 14 17.80 2.67 -12.05
CA TRP A 14 17.22 2.77 -10.71
C TRP A 14 17.44 4.14 -10.10
N LYS A 15 16.50 4.52 -9.23
CA LYS A 15 16.54 5.74 -8.43
C LYS A 15 16.06 5.40 -7.03
N GLN A 16 16.70 5.95 -6.02
CA GLN A 16 16.32 5.82 -4.62
C GLN A 16 16.28 7.20 -3.99
N GLU A 17 15.14 7.55 -3.42
CA GLU A 17 14.93 8.82 -2.74
C GLU A 17 14.83 8.57 -1.25
N HIS A 18 15.59 9.32 -0.47
CA HIS A 18 15.57 9.30 0.98
C HIS A 18 14.51 10.30 1.47
N LEU A 19 13.54 9.80 2.24
CA LEU A 19 12.37 10.58 2.69
C LEU A 19 12.43 10.87 4.19
N ALA A 20 13.18 10.07 4.95
CA ALA A 20 13.46 10.18 6.38
C ALA A 20 14.80 9.49 6.71
N PRO A 21 15.52 9.81 7.80
CA PRO A 21 15.04 10.59 8.96
C PRO A 21 14.94 12.08 8.69
N LEU A 22 14.35 12.78 9.65
CA LEU A 22 13.90 14.16 9.52
C LEU A 22 12.89 14.30 8.37
N PRO A 23 11.60 13.97 8.61
CA PRO A 23 10.57 13.86 7.58
C PRO A 23 10.17 15.22 6.99
N ILE A 24 10.93 15.69 5.99
CA ILE A 24 10.70 16.95 5.27
C ILE A 24 9.64 16.78 4.17
N PRO A 25 8.97 17.87 3.72
CA PRO A 25 8.01 17.83 2.62
C PRO A 25 8.63 17.30 1.32
N THR A 26 7.93 16.38 0.67
CA THR A 26 8.36 15.84 -0.64
C THR A 26 8.02 16.77 -1.81
N GLY A 27 7.06 17.67 -1.62
CA GLY A 27 6.46 18.47 -2.69
C GLY A 27 5.36 17.74 -3.46
N GLN A 28 5.03 16.50 -3.10
CA GLN A 28 3.93 15.76 -3.70
C GLN A 28 2.64 15.95 -2.91
N LEU A 29 1.50 15.80 -3.59
CA LEU A 29 0.20 15.76 -2.89
C LEU A 29 0.06 14.44 -2.15
N ALA A 30 -0.44 14.52 -0.92
CA ALA A 30 -0.75 13.35 -0.12
C ALA A 30 -1.83 12.49 -0.83
N SER A 31 -1.50 11.25 -1.18
CA SER A 31 -2.41 10.34 -1.85
C SER A 31 -2.21 8.91 -1.38
N ASP A 32 -3.27 8.28 -0.86
CA ASP A 32 -3.25 6.88 -0.41
C ASP A 32 -3.60 5.93 -1.55
N LEU A 33 -2.70 5.81 -2.52
CA LEU A 33 -2.88 5.01 -3.73
C LEU A 33 -3.01 3.50 -3.43
N MET A 34 -2.37 3.03 -2.36
CA MET A 34 -2.33 1.62 -2.00
C MET A 34 -3.32 1.25 -0.89
N ASN A 35 -4.14 2.21 -0.44
CA ASN A 35 -5.10 2.03 0.65
C ASN A 35 -4.45 1.43 1.91
N ILE A 36 -3.30 1.98 2.30
CA ILE A 36 -2.58 1.56 3.51
C ILE A 36 -3.07 2.25 4.76
N ILE A 37 -3.82 3.34 4.63
CA ILE A 37 -4.44 4.04 5.76
C ILE A 37 -5.71 3.27 6.13
N TRP A 38 -5.67 2.59 7.28
CA TRP A 38 -6.79 1.79 7.75
C TRP A 38 -7.72 2.55 8.68
N ARG A 39 -7.18 3.40 9.54
CA ARG A 39 -7.92 4.26 10.48
C ARG A 39 -7.19 5.58 10.67
N LYS A 40 -7.92 6.65 10.82
CA LYS A 40 -7.39 7.95 11.25
C LYS A 40 -8.33 8.62 12.23
N ASN A 41 -7.78 9.37 13.15
CA ASN A 41 -8.49 10.29 14.02
C ASN A 41 -7.59 11.47 14.40
N GLN A 42 -8.00 12.27 15.37
CA GLN A 42 -7.22 13.45 15.82
C GLN A 42 -5.93 13.08 16.57
N VAL A 43 -5.76 11.82 16.98
CA VAL A 43 -4.62 11.37 17.80
C VAL A 43 -3.67 10.51 16.98
N PHE A 44 -4.22 9.52 16.26
CA PHE A 44 -3.39 8.51 15.59
C PHE A 44 -3.87 8.15 14.18
N LEU A 45 -2.94 7.58 13.43
CA LEU A 45 -3.10 6.99 12.13
C LEU A 45 -2.67 5.52 12.19
N ASP A 46 -3.54 4.59 11.82
CA ASP A 46 -3.22 3.18 11.66
C ASP A 46 -2.86 2.88 10.20
N VAL A 47 -1.65 2.41 10.00
CA VAL A 47 -1.11 2.05 8.68
C VAL A 47 -0.88 0.55 8.62
N GLY A 48 -1.37 -0.07 7.58
CA GLY A 48 -1.17 -1.50 7.34
C GLY A 48 -1.06 -1.81 5.86
N SER A 49 -0.55 -2.99 5.55
CA SER A 49 -0.43 -3.45 4.16
C SER A 49 -1.27 -4.69 3.94
N PHE A 50 -2.23 -4.61 3.04
CA PHE A 50 -2.99 -5.74 2.55
C PHE A 50 -3.16 -5.62 1.03
N SER A 51 -2.51 -6.48 0.30
CA SER A 51 -2.58 -6.50 -1.16
C SER A 51 -2.75 -7.93 -1.67
N MET A 52 -3.99 -8.34 -1.89
CA MET A 52 -4.30 -9.60 -2.58
C MET A 52 -5.08 -9.39 -3.90
N GLY A 53 -5.42 -8.15 -4.23
CA GLY A 53 -6.16 -7.83 -5.45
C GLY A 53 -5.43 -8.25 -6.72
N ALA A 54 -4.14 -7.97 -6.83
CA ALA A 54 -3.33 -8.40 -7.97
C ALA A 54 -3.29 -9.92 -8.13
N GLY A 55 -3.13 -10.65 -7.02
CA GLY A 55 -3.20 -12.11 -7.02
C GLY A 55 -4.55 -12.63 -7.50
N TRP A 56 -5.65 -12.03 -7.05
CA TRP A 56 -6.99 -12.36 -7.54
C TRP A 56 -7.14 -12.15 -9.04
N LEU A 57 -6.76 -10.97 -9.54
CA LEU A 57 -6.85 -10.62 -10.97
C LEU A 57 -6.04 -11.60 -11.82
N THR A 58 -4.81 -11.92 -11.41
CA THR A 58 -3.93 -12.84 -12.13
C THR A 58 -4.49 -14.26 -12.17
N LEU A 59 -5.00 -14.78 -11.04
CA LEU A 59 -5.60 -16.12 -10.98
C LEU A 59 -6.89 -16.22 -11.80
N HIS A 60 -7.70 -15.15 -11.76
CA HIS A 60 -8.94 -15.10 -12.54
C HIS A 60 -8.65 -15.10 -14.04
N MET A 61 -7.73 -14.23 -14.48
CA MET A 61 -7.26 -14.18 -15.86
C MET A 61 -6.66 -15.52 -16.31
N GLY A 62 -5.77 -16.12 -15.50
CA GLY A 62 -5.17 -17.43 -15.82
C GLY A 62 -6.21 -18.53 -15.97
N THR A 63 -7.18 -18.58 -15.06
CA THR A 63 -8.30 -19.54 -15.13
C THR A 63 -9.13 -19.32 -16.40
N PHE A 64 -9.48 -18.06 -16.70
CA PHE A 64 -10.22 -17.71 -17.91
C PHE A 64 -9.48 -18.14 -19.19
N LEU A 65 -8.18 -17.86 -19.28
CA LEU A 65 -7.37 -18.21 -20.44
C LEU A 65 -7.30 -19.73 -20.65
N ILE A 66 -7.10 -20.52 -19.58
CA ILE A 66 -7.06 -21.98 -19.69
C ILE A 66 -8.40 -22.51 -20.19
N VAL A 67 -9.50 -22.02 -19.66
CA VAL A 67 -10.85 -22.44 -20.09
C VAL A 67 -11.10 -22.04 -21.55
N ALA A 68 -10.74 -20.81 -21.93
CA ALA A 68 -10.92 -20.33 -23.31
C ALA A 68 -10.11 -21.16 -24.32
N ILE A 69 -8.84 -21.46 -24.01
CA ILE A 69 -7.98 -22.29 -24.84
C ILE A 69 -8.53 -23.72 -24.91
N ALA A 70 -8.99 -24.28 -23.80
CA ALA A 70 -9.58 -25.62 -23.78
C ALA A 70 -10.84 -25.71 -24.67
N ILE A 71 -11.72 -24.71 -24.61
CA ILE A 71 -12.90 -24.60 -25.48
C ILE A 71 -12.46 -24.49 -26.95
N TRP A 72 -11.45 -23.69 -27.25
CA TRP A 72 -10.92 -23.55 -28.60
C TRP A 72 -10.35 -24.88 -29.13
N VAL A 73 -9.54 -25.61 -28.34
CA VAL A 73 -9.00 -26.94 -28.70
C VAL A 73 -10.14 -27.94 -28.91
N ALA A 74 -11.16 -27.97 -28.06
CA ALA A 74 -12.33 -28.84 -28.25
C ALA A 74 -13.06 -28.53 -29.56
N SER A 75 -13.13 -27.25 -29.98
CA SER A 75 -13.78 -26.87 -31.25
C SER A 75 -13.00 -27.32 -32.50
N THR A 76 -11.71 -27.64 -32.36
CA THR A 76 -10.91 -28.26 -33.45
C THR A 76 -11.11 -29.76 -33.57
N GLY A 77 -11.92 -30.36 -32.70
CA GLY A 77 -12.26 -31.79 -32.70
C GLY A 77 -11.44 -32.64 -31.74
N ASP A 78 -10.43 -32.08 -31.08
CA ASP A 78 -9.59 -32.84 -30.13
C ASP A 78 -10.08 -32.68 -28.67
N ILE A 79 -11.19 -33.36 -28.36
CA ILE A 79 -11.82 -33.31 -27.04
C ILE A 79 -10.90 -33.92 -25.96
N TRP A 80 -10.13 -34.98 -26.28
CA TRP A 80 -9.26 -35.61 -25.31
C TRP A 80 -8.10 -34.70 -24.89
N LEU A 81 -7.50 -33.96 -25.82
CA LEU A 81 -6.47 -32.97 -25.52
C LEU A 81 -7.05 -31.84 -24.65
N SER A 82 -8.26 -31.35 -24.98
CA SER A 82 -8.95 -30.35 -24.20
C SER A 82 -9.21 -30.80 -22.76
N LEU A 83 -9.72 -32.04 -22.56
CA LEU A 83 -9.93 -32.59 -21.22
C LEU A 83 -8.62 -32.78 -20.45
N GLY A 84 -7.57 -33.25 -21.12
CA GLY A 84 -6.22 -33.36 -20.53
C GLY A 84 -5.67 -32.00 -20.07
N MET A 85 -5.86 -30.97 -20.88
CA MET A 85 -5.51 -29.56 -20.52
C MET A 85 -6.27 -29.07 -19.29
N LEU A 86 -7.59 -29.27 -19.25
CA LEU A 86 -8.40 -28.87 -18.09
C LEU A 86 -8.01 -29.64 -16.83
N ALA A 87 -7.73 -30.94 -16.94
CA ALA A 87 -7.30 -31.74 -15.81
C ALA A 87 -5.93 -31.28 -15.27
N TYR A 88 -4.94 -31.12 -16.13
CA TYR A 88 -3.57 -30.81 -15.72
C TYR A 88 -3.39 -29.30 -15.38
N MET A 89 -3.72 -28.40 -16.31
CA MET A 89 -3.53 -26.95 -16.11
C MET A 89 -4.66 -26.32 -15.32
N GLY A 90 -5.92 -26.75 -15.54
CA GLY A 90 -7.08 -26.19 -14.82
C GLY A 90 -7.12 -26.70 -13.38
N VAL A 91 -7.29 -27.99 -13.18
CA VAL A 91 -7.43 -28.55 -11.83
C VAL A 91 -6.06 -28.65 -11.14
N GLY A 92 -5.04 -29.21 -11.81
CA GLY A 92 -3.72 -29.38 -11.23
C GLY A 92 -3.04 -28.07 -10.90
N LEU A 93 -2.69 -27.26 -11.89
CA LEU A 93 -1.95 -26.01 -11.67
C LEU A 93 -2.81 -24.92 -11.06
N MET A 94 -3.92 -24.53 -11.72
CA MET A 94 -4.74 -23.43 -11.23
C MET A 94 -5.46 -23.79 -9.93
N GLY A 95 -5.94 -25.01 -9.76
CA GLY A 95 -6.51 -25.47 -8.50
C GLY A 95 -5.53 -25.36 -7.33
N THR A 96 -4.27 -25.73 -7.55
CA THR A 96 -3.20 -25.56 -6.55
C THR A 96 -2.95 -24.07 -6.23
N LEU A 97 -2.85 -23.22 -7.24
CA LEU A 97 -2.65 -21.79 -7.04
C LEU A 97 -3.85 -21.14 -6.31
N TRP A 98 -5.07 -21.50 -6.65
CA TRP A 98 -6.27 -21.09 -5.93
C TRP A 98 -6.27 -21.56 -4.48
N TYR A 99 -5.88 -22.80 -4.22
CA TYR A 99 -5.73 -23.32 -2.86
C TYR A 99 -4.73 -22.50 -2.03
N LEU A 100 -3.55 -22.22 -2.60
CA LEU A 100 -2.53 -21.40 -1.94
C LEU A 100 -3.02 -19.96 -1.69
N PHE A 101 -3.72 -19.38 -2.65
CA PHE A 101 -4.34 -18.06 -2.51
C PHE A 101 -5.37 -18.03 -1.36
N ILE A 102 -6.27 -19.02 -1.31
CA ILE A 102 -7.27 -19.12 -0.25
C ILE A 102 -6.60 -19.36 1.11
N LYS A 103 -5.56 -20.20 1.15
CA LYS A 103 -4.76 -20.42 2.35
C LYS A 103 -4.12 -19.13 2.86
N GLN A 104 -3.54 -18.33 1.96
CA GLN A 104 -2.98 -17.02 2.31
C GLN A 104 -4.05 -16.01 2.74
N TYR A 105 -5.19 -15.97 2.05
CA TYR A 105 -6.32 -15.12 2.40
C TYR A 105 -6.88 -15.42 3.81
N ARG A 106 -6.88 -16.70 4.23
CA ARG A 106 -7.37 -17.11 5.55
C ARG A 106 -6.45 -16.72 6.70
N LYS A 107 -5.17 -16.40 6.45
CA LYS A 107 -4.28 -15.93 7.52
C LYS A 107 -4.82 -14.63 8.13
N PRO A 108 -4.70 -14.43 9.46
CA PRO A 108 -5.11 -13.18 10.08
C PRO A 108 -4.33 -11.99 9.48
N LEU A 109 -4.92 -10.81 9.54
CA LEU A 109 -4.19 -9.58 9.23
C LEU A 109 -3.11 -9.35 10.29
N ILE A 110 -1.99 -8.81 9.85
CA ILE A 110 -0.95 -8.32 10.76
C ILE A 110 -1.50 -7.05 11.43
N PRO A 111 -1.27 -6.85 12.74
CA PRO A 111 -1.67 -5.63 13.41
C PRO A 111 -1.13 -4.38 12.69
N PRO A 112 -1.88 -3.27 12.69
CA PRO A 112 -1.41 -2.04 12.06
C PRO A 112 -0.25 -1.43 12.84
N ILE A 113 0.58 -0.67 12.13
CA ILE A 113 1.52 0.26 12.74
C ILE A 113 0.72 1.51 13.08
N ARG A 114 0.81 1.98 14.34
CA ARG A 114 0.10 3.16 14.80
C ARG A 114 1.03 4.34 14.96
N PHE A 115 0.77 5.40 14.23
CA PHE A 115 1.48 6.68 14.29
C PHE A 115 0.70 7.64 15.19
N ASN A 116 1.26 8.05 16.33
CA ASN A 116 0.64 9.00 17.25
C ASN A 116 1.25 10.40 17.06
N ARG A 117 0.46 11.30 16.46
CA ARG A 117 0.93 12.66 16.18
C ARG A 117 1.13 13.52 17.42
N GLN A 118 0.35 13.27 18.48
CA GLN A 118 0.42 14.09 19.71
C GLN A 118 1.68 13.79 20.52
N ARG A 119 2.12 12.51 20.50
CA ARG A 119 3.34 12.05 21.18
C ARG A 119 4.56 12.04 20.27
N ARG A 120 4.37 12.19 18.94
CA ARG A 120 5.41 12.04 17.91
C ARG A 120 6.16 10.71 18.04
N GLU A 121 5.40 9.67 18.19
CA GLU A 121 5.89 8.28 18.33
C GLU A 121 5.11 7.34 17.43
N VAL A 122 5.73 6.22 17.12
CA VAL A 122 5.15 5.13 16.31
C VAL A 122 5.16 3.86 17.13
N CYS A 123 4.01 3.22 17.26
CA CYS A 123 3.89 1.89 17.89
C CYS A 123 3.91 0.81 16.81
N ILE A 124 4.90 -0.07 16.89
CA ILE A 124 5.01 -1.28 16.09
C ILE A 124 4.47 -2.43 16.93
N THR A 125 3.61 -3.26 16.33
CA THR A 125 3.04 -4.44 16.99
C THR A 125 3.27 -5.65 16.12
N GLU A 126 3.85 -6.71 16.69
CA GLU A 126 4.05 -7.99 16.01
C GLU A 126 2.85 -8.92 16.17
N PRO A 127 2.73 -9.96 15.32
CA PRO A 127 1.62 -10.92 15.41
C PRO A 127 1.56 -11.72 16.71
N ASP A 128 2.67 -11.82 17.43
CA ASP A 128 2.76 -12.47 18.76
C ASP A 128 2.24 -11.59 19.91
N GLY A 129 1.88 -10.33 19.60
CA GLY A 129 1.40 -9.34 20.55
C GLY A 129 2.52 -8.52 21.21
N SER A 130 3.78 -8.76 20.88
CA SER A 130 4.87 -7.89 21.30
C SER A 130 4.76 -6.52 20.63
N TYR A 131 5.13 -5.47 21.34
CA TYR A 131 5.09 -4.11 20.82
C TYR A 131 6.22 -3.27 21.41
N TRP A 132 6.54 -2.16 20.69
CA TRP A 132 7.48 -1.14 21.17
C TRP A 132 7.16 0.20 20.51
N PHE A 133 7.70 1.27 21.07
CA PHE A 133 7.51 2.62 20.61
C PHE A 133 8.80 3.16 20.01
N VAL A 134 8.69 3.79 18.86
CA VAL A 134 9.82 4.41 18.15
C VAL A 134 9.53 5.90 18.00
N PRO A 135 10.48 6.79 18.34
CA PRO A 135 10.33 8.22 18.06
C PRO A 135 10.11 8.46 16.56
N TRP A 136 9.17 9.32 16.19
CA TRP A 136 8.83 9.60 14.79
C TRP A 136 10.04 10.03 13.97
N GLU A 137 10.91 10.85 14.54
CA GLU A 137 12.12 11.37 13.86
C GLU A 137 13.24 10.32 13.72
N ARG A 138 13.04 9.11 14.24
CA ARG A 138 13.94 7.95 14.08
C ARG A 138 13.45 6.94 13.04
N VAL A 139 12.26 7.16 12.50
CA VAL A 139 11.76 6.35 11.38
C VAL A 139 12.59 6.66 10.15
N HIS A 140 13.03 5.63 9.44
CA HIS A 140 13.65 5.78 8.13
C HIS A 140 12.64 5.45 7.02
N ALA A 141 12.65 6.26 5.98
CA ALA A 141 11.80 6.04 4.82
C ALA A 141 12.60 6.26 3.53
N ILE A 142 12.48 5.30 2.63
CA ILE A 142 13.10 5.37 1.30
C ILE A 142 12.09 4.98 0.23
N ALA A 143 12.21 5.60 -0.94
CA ALA A 143 11.40 5.31 -2.12
C ALA A 143 12.31 4.80 -3.27
N PRO A 144 12.70 3.50 -3.23
CA PRO A 144 13.40 2.92 -4.37
C PRO A 144 12.48 2.76 -5.56
N SER A 145 12.98 3.06 -6.74
CA SER A 145 12.29 2.82 -8.01
C SER A 145 13.26 2.28 -9.05
N ALA A 146 12.76 1.41 -9.92
CA ALA A 146 13.51 0.83 -11.02
C ALA A 146 12.74 0.98 -12.33
N LEU A 147 13.47 1.29 -13.41
CA LEU A 147 12.97 1.34 -14.76
C LEU A 147 13.18 -0.04 -15.40
N SER A 148 12.11 -0.69 -15.79
CA SER A 148 12.12 -1.92 -16.57
C SER A 148 11.84 -1.60 -18.04
N LEU A 149 12.75 -1.97 -18.91
CA LEU A 149 12.61 -1.84 -20.36
C LEU A 149 12.27 -3.21 -20.94
N ASN A 150 11.13 -3.32 -21.60
CA ASN A 150 10.69 -4.52 -22.28
C ASN A 150 10.15 -4.19 -23.68
N THR A 151 9.79 -5.20 -24.46
CA THR A 151 9.25 -5.03 -25.81
C THR A 151 7.94 -4.24 -25.88
N GLY A 152 7.22 -4.11 -24.77
CA GLY A 152 6.00 -3.31 -24.63
C GLY A 152 6.23 -1.87 -24.19
N GLY A 153 7.49 -1.46 -23.97
CA GLY A 153 7.85 -0.10 -23.54
C GLY A 153 8.59 -0.06 -22.21
N ALA A 154 8.71 1.14 -21.66
CA ALA A 154 9.31 1.41 -20.36
C ALA A 154 8.24 1.36 -19.26
N SER A 155 8.47 0.59 -18.21
CA SER A 155 7.63 0.59 -17.01
C SER A 155 8.46 0.91 -15.77
N GLN A 156 7.94 1.76 -14.91
CA GLN A 156 8.58 2.11 -13.64
C GLN A 156 7.91 1.34 -12.51
N HIS A 157 8.73 0.64 -11.74
CA HIS A 157 8.32 -0.07 -10.53
C HIS A 157 8.98 0.59 -9.32
N GLY A 158 8.25 0.74 -8.24
CA GLY A 158 8.78 1.34 -7.03
C GLY A 158 8.02 0.89 -5.79
N SER A 159 8.64 1.12 -4.65
CA SER A 159 8.09 0.79 -3.34
C SER A 159 8.37 1.91 -2.36
N LEU A 160 7.52 2.04 -1.36
CA LEU A 160 7.82 2.78 -0.14
C LEU A 160 8.32 1.77 0.89
N LEU A 161 9.51 1.98 1.42
CA LEU A 161 10.08 1.19 2.49
C LEU A 161 10.18 2.05 3.74
N LEU A 162 9.52 1.62 4.81
CA LEU A 162 9.66 2.22 6.14
C LEU A 162 10.44 1.25 7.01
N TRP A 163 11.55 1.71 7.55
CA TRP A 163 12.37 0.95 8.48
C TRP A 163 12.24 1.52 9.88
N PHE A 164 12.12 0.62 10.85
CA PHE A 164 11.97 0.93 12.27
C PHE A 164 13.03 0.17 13.06
N PRO A 165 13.69 0.79 14.04
CA PRO A 165 14.59 0.09 14.95
C PRO A 165 13.89 -1.07 15.67
N LEU A 166 14.62 -2.13 15.99
CA LEU A 166 14.10 -3.24 16.77
C LEU A 166 13.88 -2.82 18.23
N LYS A 167 13.07 -3.61 18.94
CA LYS A 167 12.84 -3.44 20.36
C LYS A 167 14.16 -3.43 21.14
N GLY A 168 14.34 -2.43 22.00
CA GLY A 168 15.58 -2.19 22.74
C GLY A 168 16.64 -1.39 21.97
N GLN A 169 16.38 -1.04 20.72
CA GLN A 169 17.27 -0.24 19.87
C GLN A 169 16.56 1.01 19.33
N GLU A 170 15.52 1.46 19.99
CA GLU A 170 14.60 2.52 19.52
C GLU A 170 15.31 3.86 19.26
N HIS A 171 16.47 4.06 19.88
CA HIS A 171 17.30 5.26 19.70
C HIS A 171 18.41 5.10 18.67
N GLU A 172 18.57 3.93 18.08
CA GLU A 172 19.60 3.70 17.06
C GLU A 172 19.18 4.30 15.71
N ASN A 173 20.19 4.79 14.98
CA ASN A 173 19.98 5.28 13.62
C ASN A 173 20.10 4.12 12.63
N TYR A 174 19.38 4.26 11.52
CA TYR A 174 19.50 3.34 10.39
C TYR A 174 20.94 3.25 9.89
N ALA A 175 21.36 2.01 9.58
CA ALA A 175 22.51 1.71 8.76
C ALA A 175 22.11 0.54 7.83
N PRO A 176 22.64 0.47 6.60
CA PRO A 176 22.26 -0.58 5.63
C PRO A 176 22.50 -2.01 6.12
N ASP A 177 23.43 -2.19 7.06
CA ASP A 177 23.80 -3.46 7.69
C ASP A 177 23.01 -3.77 8.99
N LYS A 178 22.22 -2.81 9.47
CA LYS A 178 21.42 -3.01 10.69
C LYS A 178 20.13 -3.74 10.41
N GLN A 179 19.83 -4.69 11.29
CA GLN A 179 18.52 -5.32 11.34
C GLN A 179 17.48 -4.33 11.84
N GLY A 180 16.28 -4.42 11.29
CA GLY A 180 15.15 -3.58 11.68
C GLY A 180 13.84 -4.21 11.24
N TRP A 181 12.76 -3.69 11.76
CA TRP A 181 11.43 -4.05 11.29
C TRP A 181 11.10 -3.20 10.06
N VAL A 182 10.62 -3.82 8.98
CA VAL A 182 10.40 -3.13 7.70
C VAL A 182 8.97 -3.30 7.24
N LEU A 183 8.28 -2.18 6.98
CA LEU A 183 7.07 -2.16 6.18
C LEU A 183 7.43 -1.81 4.73
N MET A 184 7.09 -2.71 3.81
CA MET A 184 7.23 -2.47 2.37
C MET A 184 5.85 -2.33 1.74
N VAL A 185 5.65 -1.25 0.99
CA VAL A 185 4.44 -0.95 0.22
C VAL A 185 4.83 -0.79 -1.25
N ASN A 186 4.35 -1.68 -2.10
CA ASN A 186 4.56 -1.57 -3.55
C ASN A 186 3.65 -0.46 -4.11
N ALA A 187 4.19 0.73 -4.30
CA ALA A 187 3.43 1.92 -4.66
C ALA A 187 3.57 2.33 -6.14
N GLY A 188 4.19 1.50 -6.97
CA GLY A 188 4.40 1.80 -8.39
C GLY A 188 5.70 2.59 -8.64
N GLY A 189 5.63 3.80 -9.19
CA GLY A 189 6.81 4.65 -9.44
C GLY A 189 7.22 5.49 -8.23
N GLY A 190 8.39 6.14 -8.29
CA GLY A 190 8.94 6.96 -7.21
C GLY A 190 7.99 8.06 -6.73
N ILE A 191 7.31 8.76 -7.66
CA ILE A 191 6.32 9.80 -7.34
C ILE A 191 5.17 9.23 -6.52
N SER A 192 4.66 8.05 -6.87
CA SER A 192 3.58 7.39 -6.14
C SER A 192 4.02 7.00 -4.72
N SER A 193 5.27 6.53 -4.57
CA SER A 193 5.84 6.21 -3.26
C SER A 193 6.01 7.46 -2.40
N MET A 194 6.43 8.58 -3.00
CA MET A 194 6.52 9.87 -2.31
C MET A 194 5.14 10.40 -1.89
N ALA A 195 4.13 10.30 -2.77
CA ALA A 195 2.76 10.69 -2.45
C ALA A 195 2.16 9.84 -1.31
N GLN A 196 2.47 8.55 -1.29
CA GLN A 196 2.08 7.63 -0.21
C GLN A 196 2.77 7.96 1.12
N TRP A 197 4.08 8.28 1.09
CA TRP A 197 4.80 8.78 2.26
C TRP A 197 4.22 10.09 2.76
N GLU A 198 3.87 11.00 1.84
CA GLU A 198 3.32 12.30 2.18
C GLU A 198 2.02 12.20 2.98
N CYS A 199 1.22 11.13 2.80
CA CYS A 199 0.07 10.87 3.67
C CYS A 199 0.50 10.68 5.13
N ILE A 200 1.50 9.84 5.38
CA ILE A 200 1.97 9.57 6.76
C ILE A 200 2.59 10.84 7.35
N ARG A 201 3.47 11.51 6.58
CA ARG A 201 4.14 12.73 7.01
C ARG A 201 3.15 13.86 7.29
N SER A 202 2.23 14.12 6.36
CA SER A 202 1.25 15.20 6.52
C SER A 202 0.30 14.94 7.69
N PHE A 203 -0.08 13.69 7.97
CA PHE A 203 -0.81 13.37 9.19
C PHE A 203 -0.03 13.74 10.44
N MET A 204 1.23 13.36 10.51
CA MET A 204 2.08 13.60 11.69
C MET A 204 2.41 15.08 11.88
N GLU A 205 2.66 15.81 10.80
CA GLU A 205 3.15 17.19 10.84
C GLU A 205 2.03 18.25 10.75
N VAL A 206 0.98 17.98 9.99
CA VAL A 206 -0.12 18.94 9.75
C VAL A 206 -1.38 18.49 10.46
N GLY A 207 -1.82 17.25 10.22
CA GLY A 207 -3.00 16.69 10.89
C GLY A 207 -3.87 15.83 9.97
N PRO A 208 -4.97 15.27 10.51
CA PRO A 208 -5.83 14.35 9.78
C PRO A 208 -6.53 14.97 8.57
N GLU A 209 -6.76 16.28 8.58
CA GLU A 209 -7.44 16.99 7.47
C GLU A 209 -6.54 17.13 6.22
N ALA A 210 -5.22 16.97 6.38
CA ALA A 210 -4.25 17.09 5.29
C ALA A 210 -4.13 15.82 4.44
N ILE A 211 -4.83 14.75 4.79
CA ILE A 211 -4.73 13.45 4.12
C ILE A 211 -6.11 12.93 3.72
N PRO A 212 -6.18 12.08 2.67
CA PRO A 212 -7.46 11.50 2.22
C PRO A 212 -8.12 10.67 3.34
N GLU A 213 -9.43 10.47 3.19
CA GLU A 213 -10.19 9.59 4.08
C GLU A 213 -9.74 8.13 3.91
N PRO A 214 -9.64 7.37 5.02
CA PRO A 214 -9.30 5.95 4.97
C PRO A 214 -10.29 5.15 4.12
N LEU A 215 -9.83 4.00 3.65
CA LEU A 215 -10.66 3.05 2.90
C LEU A 215 -11.95 2.64 3.64
N GLU A 216 -11.99 2.75 4.96
CA GLU A 216 -13.17 2.45 5.78
C GLU A 216 -14.40 3.27 5.33
N ASN A 217 -14.21 4.55 5.00
CA ASN A 217 -15.29 5.41 4.47
C ASN A 217 -15.66 5.06 3.02
N ILE A 218 -14.72 4.54 2.24
CA ILE A 218 -14.98 4.02 0.90
C ILE A 218 -15.71 2.66 0.99
N CYS A 219 -15.41 1.86 1.99
CA CYS A 219 -16.09 0.58 2.26
C CYS A 219 -17.58 0.74 2.65
N GLY A 220 -18.04 1.94 2.99
CA GLY A 220 -19.47 2.25 3.17
C GLY A 220 -20.29 2.09 1.88
N LEU A 221 -19.66 2.23 0.70
CA LEU A 221 -20.33 2.04 -0.59
C LEU A 221 -20.56 0.54 -0.86
N SER A 222 -21.74 0.18 -1.35
CA SER A 222 -21.99 -1.18 -1.83
C SER A 222 -21.15 -1.48 -3.07
N LEU A 223 -20.89 -2.77 -3.35
CA LEU A 223 -20.17 -3.17 -4.57
C LEU A 223 -20.87 -2.65 -5.84
N LYS A 224 -22.22 -2.59 -5.81
CA LYS A 224 -23.00 -2.02 -6.90
C LYS A 224 -22.71 -0.52 -7.10
N GLN A 225 -22.61 0.23 -6.02
CA GLN A 225 -22.28 1.67 -6.09
C GLN A 225 -20.84 1.89 -6.59
N ILE A 226 -19.88 1.07 -6.17
CA ILE A 226 -18.51 1.10 -6.67
C ILE A 226 -18.52 0.83 -8.18
N PHE A 227 -19.19 -0.24 -8.62
CA PHE A 227 -19.28 -0.58 -10.05
C PHE A 227 -19.84 0.57 -10.87
N TRP A 228 -21.00 1.13 -10.48
CA TRP A 228 -21.62 2.20 -11.25
C TRP A 228 -20.78 3.48 -11.27
N ARG A 229 -20.13 3.82 -10.16
CA ARG A 229 -19.23 4.97 -10.10
C ARG A 229 -18.04 4.83 -11.07
N GLU A 230 -17.38 3.67 -11.08
CA GLU A 230 -16.26 3.40 -11.99
C GLU A 230 -16.76 3.33 -13.45
N PHE A 231 -17.92 2.73 -13.69
CA PHE A 231 -18.56 2.65 -14.99
C PHE A 231 -18.90 4.04 -15.55
N ASP A 232 -19.53 4.90 -14.73
CA ASP A 232 -19.87 6.27 -15.13
C ASP A 232 -18.62 7.09 -15.46
N LYS A 233 -17.56 6.96 -14.66
CA LYS A 233 -16.27 7.58 -14.94
C LYS A 233 -15.69 7.10 -16.26
N SER A 234 -15.67 5.80 -16.50
CA SER A 234 -15.21 5.22 -17.77
C SER A 234 -16.06 5.68 -18.96
N CYS A 235 -17.37 5.85 -18.77
CA CYS A 235 -18.26 6.40 -19.80
C CYS A 235 -17.93 7.84 -20.17
N GLN A 236 -17.56 8.67 -19.18
CA GLN A 236 -17.14 10.05 -19.42
C GLN A 236 -15.81 10.12 -20.19
N GLU A 237 -14.89 9.20 -19.90
CA GLU A 237 -13.57 9.17 -20.54
C GLU A 237 -13.56 8.57 -21.96
N ARG A 238 -14.32 7.50 -22.20
CA ARG A 238 -14.26 6.67 -23.43
C ARG A 238 -15.56 6.57 -24.21
N GLY A 239 -16.66 7.07 -23.67
CA GLY A 239 -18.01 6.91 -24.22
C GLY A 239 -18.64 5.54 -23.90
N LEU A 240 -19.97 5.49 -23.99
CA LEU A 240 -20.77 4.33 -23.52
C LEU A 240 -20.40 3.03 -24.24
N PHE A 241 -20.30 3.03 -25.57
CA PHE A 241 -20.05 1.81 -26.35
C PHE A 241 -18.71 1.16 -25.97
N LEU A 242 -17.61 1.94 -25.95
CA LEU A 242 -16.29 1.41 -25.59
C LEU A 242 -16.24 0.97 -24.14
N THR A 243 -16.93 1.68 -23.24
CA THR A 243 -17.02 1.30 -21.84
C THR A 243 -17.74 -0.04 -21.66
N VAL A 244 -18.87 -0.26 -22.33
CA VAL A 244 -19.58 -1.55 -22.25
C VAL A 244 -18.70 -2.69 -22.76
N VAL A 245 -18.07 -2.51 -23.94
CA VAL A 245 -17.18 -3.54 -24.49
C VAL A 245 -16.01 -3.82 -23.56
N TRP A 246 -15.39 -2.80 -23.00
CA TRP A 246 -14.21 -2.93 -22.15
C TRP A 246 -14.58 -3.46 -20.75
N GLU A 247 -15.49 -2.81 -20.03
CA GLU A 247 -15.79 -3.15 -18.63
C GLU A 247 -16.58 -4.46 -18.53
N VAL A 248 -17.63 -4.61 -19.34
CA VAL A 248 -18.53 -5.76 -19.27
C VAL A 248 -18.02 -6.93 -20.12
N GLY A 249 -17.47 -6.64 -21.32
CA GLY A 249 -17.01 -7.66 -22.26
C GLY A 249 -15.62 -8.22 -21.96
N ILE A 250 -14.72 -7.42 -21.38
CA ILE A 250 -13.32 -7.79 -21.18
C ILE A 250 -12.96 -7.83 -19.68
N MET A 251 -13.07 -6.69 -19.01
CA MET A 251 -12.58 -6.56 -17.63
C MET A 251 -13.32 -7.48 -16.64
N PHE A 252 -14.64 -7.50 -16.72
CA PHE A 252 -15.43 -8.29 -15.80
C PHE A 252 -15.23 -9.81 -15.97
N PRO A 253 -15.33 -10.42 -17.19
CA PRO A 253 -15.14 -11.86 -17.34
C PRO A 253 -13.69 -12.31 -17.15
N ILE A 254 -12.69 -11.52 -17.60
CA ILE A 254 -11.28 -11.92 -17.56
C ILE A 254 -10.65 -11.65 -16.19
N PHE A 255 -10.88 -10.48 -15.60
CA PHE A 255 -10.18 -10.04 -14.38
C PHE A 255 -11.06 -10.06 -13.13
N ASN A 256 -12.37 -9.89 -13.28
CA ASN A 256 -13.34 -9.79 -12.18
C ASN A 256 -12.89 -8.80 -11.08
N PRO A 257 -12.76 -7.49 -11.39
CA PRO A 257 -12.31 -6.49 -10.42
C PRO A 257 -13.24 -6.36 -9.22
N MET A 258 -14.54 -6.63 -9.39
CA MET A 258 -15.51 -6.61 -8.28
C MET A 258 -15.21 -7.72 -7.24
N GLY A 259 -14.71 -8.86 -7.68
CA GLY A 259 -14.23 -9.91 -6.79
C GLY A 259 -13.01 -9.47 -5.97
N ALA A 260 -12.08 -8.75 -6.59
CA ALA A 260 -10.94 -8.17 -5.90
C ALA A 260 -11.38 -7.16 -4.82
N HIS A 261 -12.32 -6.25 -5.16
CA HIS A 261 -12.91 -5.32 -4.20
C HIS A 261 -13.63 -6.03 -3.05
N TRP A 262 -14.42 -7.08 -3.36
CA TRP A 262 -15.12 -7.86 -2.35
C TRP A 262 -14.17 -8.54 -1.37
N ILE A 263 -13.08 -9.16 -1.85
CA ILE A 263 -12.06 -9.82 -1.02
C ILE A 263 -11.41 -8.81 -0.08
N THR A 264 -10.95 -7.67 -0.64
CA THR A 264 -10.29 -6.61 0.13
C THR A 264 -11.24 -6.07 1.20
N ARG A 265 -12.47 -5.74 0.83
CA ARG A 265 -13.47 -5.23 1.75
C ARG A 265 -13.79 -6.21 2.87
N LYS A 266 -14.04 -7.49 2.52
CA LYS A 266 -14.35 -8.54 3.50
C LYS A 266 -13.19 -8.75 4.48
N LYS A 267 -11.96 -8.61 4.01
CA LYS A 267 -10.77 -8.77 4.85
C LYS A 267 -10.57 -7.57 5.77
N LEU A 268 -10.66 -6.36 5.23
CA LEU A 268 -10.47 -5.12 5.98
C LEU A 268 -11.68 -4.72 6.85
N ALA A 269 -12.81 -5.42 6.73
CA ALA A 269 -13.92 -5.25 7.67
C ALA A 269 -13.57 -5.66 9.12
N HIS A 270 -12.48 -6.40 9.32
CA HIS A 270 -12.04 -6.91 10.62
C HIS A 270 -10.56 -6.57 10.84
N ILE A 271 -10.24 -5.27 10.81
CA ILE A 271 -8.90 -4.79 11.11
C ILE A 271 -8.58 -5.09 12.58
N PRO A 272 -7.44 -5.75 12.88
CA PRO A 272 -7.06 -6.05 14.25
C PRO A 272 -6.96 -4.79 15.11
N GLU A 273 -7.50 -4.87 16.33
CA GLU A 273 -7.29 -3.82 17.33
C GLU A 273 -5.98 -4.06 18.06
N LEU A 274 -5.33 -2.97 18.47
CA LEU A 274 -4.19 -3.03 19.37
C LEU A 274 -4.72 -3.18 20.80
N THR A 275 -4.62 -4.37 21.36
CA THR A 275 -5.28 -4.75 22.60
C THR A 275 -4.42 -4.58 23.87
N ALA A 276 -3.12 -4.31 23.73
CA ALA A 276 -2.25 -4.10 24.87
C ALA A 276 -2.70 -2.87 25.70
N PRO A 277 -2.92 -3.00 27.02
CA PRO A 277 -3.45 -1.91 27.84
C PRO A 277 -2.61 -0.63 27.75
N GLU A 278 -1.29 -0.76 27.69
CA GLU A 278 -0.37 0.36 27.56
C GLU A 278 -0.54 1.08 26.20
N VAL A 279 -0.72 0.33 25.11
CA VAL A 279 -0.97 0.91 23.78
C VAL A 279 -2.33 1.61 23.71
N ILE A 280 -3.35 1.07 24.39
CA ILE A 280 -4.67 1.71 24.49
C ILE A 280 -4.54 3.03 25.25
N GLU A 281 -3.85 3.05 26.39
CA GLU A 281 -3.65 4.30 27.16
C GLU A 281 -2.81 5.31 26.38
N TRP A 282 -1.74 4.87 25.72
CA TRP A 282 -0.90 5.71 24.88
C TRP A 282 -1.65 6.30 23.68
N SER A 283 -2.69 5.62 23.20
CA SER A 283 -3.55 6.08 22.08
C SER A 283 -4.61 7.10 22.48
N LYS A 284 -4.78 7.40 23.78
CA LYS A 284 -5.73 8.41 24.23
C LYS A 284 -5.24 9.83 23.94
N PRO A 285 -6.16 10.77 23.71
CA PRO A 285 -5.79 12.16 23.51
C PRO A 285 -5.16 12.75 24.78
N ILE A 286 -4.17 13.60 24.59
CA ILE A 286 -3.51 14.35 25.66
C ILE A 286 -3.77 15.86 25.46
N PRO A 287 -3.73 16.68 26.54
CA PRO A 287 -3.85 18.13 26.46
C PRO A 287 -2.81 18.72 25.50
N ARG A 288 -3.16 19.78 24.80
CA ARG A 288 -2.31 20.36 23.76
C ARG A 288 -0.95 20.87 24.29
N GLU A 289 -0.92 21.25 25.55
CA GLU A 289 0.29 21.69 26.26
C GLU A 289 1.31 20.55 26.44
N GLN A 290 0.84 19.30 26.41
CA GLN A 290 1.66 18.09 26.56
C GLN A 290 2.07 17.48 25.20
N TRP A 291 1.65 18.08 24.09
CA TRP A 291 2.05 17.56 22.79
C TRP A 291 3.56 17.66 22.60
N ALA A 292 4.16 16.58 22.13
CA ALA A 292 5.56 16.56 21.78
C ALA A 292 5.84 17.55 20.63
N LYS A 293 6.93 18.31 20.77
CA LYS A 293 7.36 19.28 19.76
C LYS A 293 8.32 18.65 18.77
N ARG A 294 8.45 19.25 17.61
CA ARG A 294 9.51 18.94 16.65
C ARG A 294 10.88 19.25 17.25
N SER A 295 11.91 18.51 16.80
CA SER A 295 13.27 18.92 17.09
C SER A 295 13.62 20.22 16.34
N PRO A 296 14.52 21.05 16.87
CA PRO A 296 15.00 22.24 16.16
C PRO A 296 15.59 21.91 14.79
N GLU A 297 16.27 20.77 14.68
CA GLU A 297 16.84 20.28 13.43
C GLU A 297 15.78 20.00 12.37
N LEU A 298 14.67 19.38 12.76
CA LEU A 298 13.55 19.13 11.86
C LEU A 298 12.84 20.44 11.46
N GLU A 299 12.65 21.36 12.38
CA GLU A 299 12.04 22.67 12.07
C GLU A 299 12.85 23.43 11.04
N GLN A 300 14.19 23.48 11.20
CA GLN A 300 15.09 24.09 10.24
C GLN A 300 15.04 23.38 8.87
N ALA A 301 15.12 22.05 8.85
CA ALA A 301 15.09 21.26 7.61
C ALA A 301 13.78 21.45 6.84
N ILE A 302 12.63 21.54 7.53
CA ILE A 302 11.32 21.84 6.92
C ILE A 302 11.33 23.23 6.29
N ALA A 303 11.78 24.26 7.01
CA ALA A 303 11.81 25.64 6.51
C ALA A 303 12.71 25.78 5.28
N GLU A 304 13.88 25.17 5.28
CA GLU A 304 14.81 25.14 4.12
C GLU A 304 14.15 24.45 2.92
N ARG A 305 13.48 23.32 3.15
CA ARG A 305 12.81 22.57 2.09
C ARG A 305 11.61 23.31 1.50
N GLU A 306 10.78 23.94 2.32
CA GLU A 306 9.64 24.76 1.88
C GLU A 306 10.10 25.95 1.04
N ALA A 307 11.18 26.62 1.45
CA ALA A 307 11.78 27.69 0.67
C ALA A 307 12.29 27.19 -0.71
N ALA A 308 12.93 26.01 -0.74
CA ALA A 308 13.37 25.41 -2.00
C ALA A 308 12.19 25.02 -2.92
N LEU A 309 11.10 24.49 -2.37
CA LEU A 309 9.90 24.12 -3.13
C LEU A 309 9.14 25.35 -3.66
N ALA A 310 9.18 26.48 -2.96
CA ALA A 310 8.56 27.73 -3.40
C ALA A 310 9.30 28.40 -4.57
N THR A 311 10.55 28.03 -4.81
CA THR A 311 11.41 28.57 -5.90
C THR A 311 11.51 27.65 -7.11
N ALA A 312 11.01 26.41 -7.03
CA ALA A 312 11.03 25.39 -8.08
C ALA A 312 9.79 25.42 -8.96
#